data_fb8144f27547f15181c3604584b5ab93
#
_entry.id   fb8144f27547f15181c3604584b5ab93
#
_cell.length_a   1.000
_cell.length_b   1.000
_cell.length_c   1.000
_cell.angle_alpha   90.00
_cell.angle_beta   90.00
_cell.angle_gamma   90.00
#
_symmetry.space_group_name_H-M   'P 1'
#
loop_
_entity.id
_entity.type
_entity.pdbx_description
1 polymer ?
#
loop_
_entity_poly.entity_id
_entity_poly.type
_entity_poly.pdbx_seq_one_letter_code
_entity_poly.pdbx_strand_id
1 'polypeptide(L)'
;MANDRLEGNQVVVFDRSTEGTLTQVGTYNSGGKGGKLEGAVVDNTASQGALTYDEADHLLFAVNAGSDSLSVFSVLGDRLALRQVLSSYGKFPVSIAVRAGSVYVLNAEEGGSIQGYGVSAGNLVPIPSAYRALGLSVATPGSGEQFTHTPGQVAFSPDGSKLIVTTKAAGQSVDVFSIDPVNGLSAQPVVNPEPGAVPFATTFDKQGHLLVTEAGPSALASFQLNESGTISQLDSVLTEQAATCWVEGGPGNTYYTSNAGSSSITGFQSGARGRLLSKLQTTPTHPGTVDATSVGRFLYVQGGKEGTVDEFEVESTGALKSLGFILVPSAAGGEGIVAG
;
A
#
# COMPACT_ATOMS: atom_id res chain seq x y z
N MET A 1 -12.46 -2.19 -0.95
CA MET A 1 -11.95 -1.21 0.03
C MET A 1 -12.09 -1.75 1.44
N ALA A 2 -11.04 -1.74 2.26
CA ALA A 2 -11.11 -2.01 3.69
C ALA A 2 -11.56 -0.76 4.46
N ASN A 3 -12.29 -0.94 5.57
CA ASN A 3 -12.79 0.16 6.38
C ASN A 3 -12.16 0.27 7.78
N ASP A 4 -11.30 -0.67 8.14
CA ASP A 4 -10.49 -0.73 9.37
C ASP A 4 -11.25 -0.45 10.68
N ARG A 5 -12.51 -0.88 10.74
CA ARG A 5 -13.31 -0.70 11.96
C ARG A 5 -12.72 -1.42 13.15
N LEU A 6 -12.57 -0.71 14.26
CA LEU A 6 -11.93 -1.22 15.49
C LEU A 6 -12.71 -2.38 16.13
N GLU A 7 -14.05 -2.37 16.07
CA GLU A 7 -14.89 -3.43 16.63
C GLU A 7 -14.99 -4.67 15.73
N GLY A 8 -14.74 -4.51 14.41
CA GLY A 8 -14.80 -5.56 13.42
C GLY A 8 -14.54 -5.03 12.03
N ASN A 9 -13.39 -5.40 11.46
CA ASN A 9 -12.97 -4.96 10.14
C ASN A 9 -13.86 -5.53 9.04
N GLN A 10 -14.05 -4.77 7.96
CA GLN A 10 -14.92 -5.15 6.85
C GLN A 10 -14.30 -4.77 5.51
N VAL A 11 -14.65 -5.51 4.49
CA VAL A 11 -14.39 -5.17 3.09
C VAL A 11 -15.69 -4.72 2.43
N VAL A 12 -15.67 -3.51 1.87
CA VAL A 12 -16.79 -2.94 1.10
C VAL A 12 -16.51 -3.14 -0.38
N VAL A 13 -17.49 -3.69 -1.11
CA VAL A 13 -17.41 -4.01 -2.53
C VAL A 13 -18.29 -3.06 -3.33
N PHE A 14 -17.78 -2.65 -4.47
CA PHE A 14 -18.44 -1.74 -5.40
C PHE A 14 -18.48 -2.34 -6.80
N ASP A 15 -19.60 -2.16 -7.48
CA ASP A 15 -19.67 -2.27 -8.94
C ASP A 15 -19.23 -0.98 -9.58
N ARG A 16 -18.49 -1.11 -10.67
CA ARG A 16 -18.04 0.01 -11.49
C ARG A 16 -18.83 0.06 -12.80
N SER A 17 -19.49 1.19 -13.06
CA SER A 17 -20.14 1.43 -14.35
C SER A 17 -19.12 1.55 -15.50
N THR A 18 -19.59 1.49 -16.73
CA THR A 18 -18.74 1.72 -17.93
C THR A 18 -18.19 3.14 -17.98
N GLU A 19 -18.84 4.09 -17.33
CA GLU A 19 -18.43 5.49 -17.20
C GLU A 19 -17.49 5.73 -16.01
N GLY A 20 -17.24 4.71 -15.17
CA GLY A 20 -16.28 4.75 -14.06
C GLY A 20 -16.87 5.13 -12.70
N THR A 21 -18.18 5.35 -12.59
CA THR A 21 -18.82 5.63 -11.29
C THR A 21 -19.02 4.33 -10.50
N LEU A 22 -18.92 4.43 -9.17
CA LEU A 22 -19.05 3.32 -8.25
C LEU A 22 -20.44 3.23 -7.64
N THR A 23 -20.91 2.00 -7.43
CA THR A 23 -22.12 1.70 -6.66
C THR A 23 -21.78 0.63 -5.64
N GLN A 24 -22.01 0.88 -4.34
CA GLN A 24 -21.79 -0.14 -3.31
C GLN A 24 -22.76 -1.29 -3.47
N VAL A 25 -22.23 -2.51 -3.56
CA VAL A 25 -23.02 -3.75 -3.74
C VAL A 25 -22.93 -4.70 -2.57
N GLY A 26 -21.91 -4.57 -1.70
CA GLY A 26 -21.78 -5.45 -0.55
C GLY A 26 -20.85 -4.92 0.53
N THR A 27 -21.00 -5.48 1.74
CA THR A 27 -20.10 -5.29 2.87
C THR A 27 -19.91 -6.63 3.54
N TYR A 28 -18.66 -7.04 3.71
CA TYR A 28 -18.28 -8.37 4.18
C TYR A 28 -17.40 -8.27 5.42
N ASN A 29 -17.77 -8.96 6.49
CA ASN A 29 -16.94 -9.02 7.69
C ASN A 29 -15.64 -9.77 7.40
N SER A 30 -14.51 -9.21 7.80
CA SER A 30 -13.21 -9.88 7.67
C SER A 30 -13.00 -11.00 8.68
N GLY A 31 -13.75 -11.02 9.77
CA GLY A 31 -13.57 -11.95 10.88
C GLY A 31 -12.47 -11.53 11.86
N GLY A 32 -11.85 -10.37 11.66
CA GLY A 32 -10.89 -9.74 12.55
C GLY A 32 -11.26 -8.31 12.90
N LYS A 33 -10.36 -7.57 13.52
CA LYS A 33 -10.56 -6.19 13.95
C LYS A 33 -9.60 -5.26 13.25
N GLY A 34 -10.07 -4.09 12.85
CA GLY A 34 -9.20 -2.98 12.50
C GLY A 34 -8.40 -2.50 13.71
N GLY A 35 -7.39 -1.71 13.46
CA GLY A 35 -6.54 -1.15 14.50
C GLY A 35 -6.20 0.30 14.17
N LYS A 36 -5.68 1.04 15.15
CA LYS A 36 -5.22 2.41 14.95
C LYS A 36 -3.91 2.64 15.66
N LEU A 37 -2.87 3.00 14.91
CA LEU A 37 -1.58 3.43 15.46
C LEU A 37 -1.74 4.77 16.21
N GLU A 38 -1.02 4.91 17.30
CA GLU A 38 -1.01 6.15 18.08
C GLU A 38 -0.52 7.32 17.21
N GLY A 39 -1.25 8.42 17.23
CA GLY A 39 -0.98 9.61 16.43
C GLY A 39 -1.48 9.55 14.99
N ALA A 40 -2.00 8.43 14.50
CA ALA A 40 -2.58 8.31 13.16
C ALA A 40 -3.75 9.29 12.96
N VAL A 41 -3.73 10.04 11.85
CA VAL A 41 -4.65 11.16 11.60
C VAL A 41 -5.74 10.80 10.58
N VAL A 42 -5.36 10.30 9.42
CA VAL A 42 -6.26 10.06 8.27
C VAL A 42 -6.26 8.60 7.82
N ASP A 43 -5.25 7.85 8.20
CA ASP A 43 -5.07 6.43 7.96
C ASP A 43 -4.68 5.77 9.29
N ASN A 44 -5.49 4.83 9.74
CA ASN A 44 -5.31 4.17 11.03
C ASN A 44 -4.07 3.26 11.06
N THR A 45 -3.68 2.71 9.91
CA THR A 45 -2.54 1.78 9.76
C THR A 45 -1.26 2.50 9.35
N ALA A 46 -1.37 3.73 8.83
CA ALA A 46 -0.27 4.55 8.32
C ALA A 46 0.63 3.77 7.35
N SER A 47 0.02 3.13 6.33
CA SER A 47 0.66 2.19 5.43
C SER A 47 0.06 2.23 4.02
N GLN A 48 0.59 1.42 3.11
CA GLN A 48 -0.03 1.11 1.83
C GLN A 48 -0.13 -0.40 1.65
N GLY A 49 -1.29 -0.86 1.12
CA GLY A 49 -1.50 -2.25 0.77
C GLY A 49 -2.09 -3.10 1.89
N ALA A 50 -2.95 -2.55 2.76
CA ALA A 50 -3.71 -3.31 3.75
C ALA A 50 -4.74 -4.26 3.11
N LEU A 51 -5.10 -4.02 1.86
CA LEU A 51 -5.96 -4.85 1.03
C LEU A 51 -5.24 -5.16 -0.28
N THR A 52 -5.18 -6.44 -0.69
CA THR A 52 -4.50 -6.86 -1.92
C THR A 52 -5.29 -7.95 -2.63
N TYR A 53 -5.46 -7.80 -3.94
CA TYR A 53 -6.18 -8.76 -4.79
C TYR A 53 -5.20 -9.54 -5.66
N ASP A 54 -5.28 -10.87 -5.60
CA ASP A 54 -4.64 -11.79 -6.54
C ASP A 54 -5.65 -12.17 -7.61
N GLU A 55 -5.54 -11.51 -8.76
CA GLU A 55 -6.43 -11.75 -9.90
C GLU A 55 -6.29 -13.18 -10.46
N ALA A 56 -5.09 -13.75 -10.42
CA ALA A 56 -4.81 -15.07 -10.97
C ALA A 56 -5.53 -16.19 -10.20
N ASP A 57 -5.55 -16.08 -8.88
CA ASP A 57 -6.18 -17.07 -8.00
C ASP A 57 -7.59 -16.65 -7.54
N HIS A 58 -8.07 -15.45 -7.93
CA HIS A 58 -9.32 -14.83 -7.47
C HIS A 58 -9.42 -14.77 -5.94
N LEU A 59 -8.32 -14.40 -5.28
CA LEU A 59 -8.22 -14.25 -3.84
C LEU A 59 -8.00 -12.80 -3.43
N LEU A 60 -8.73 -12.37 -2.42
CA LEU A 60 -8.54 -11.08 -1.78
C LEU A 60 -8.00 -11.28 -0.37
N PHE A 61 -6.95 -10.56 -0.04
CA PHE A 61 -6.29 -10.59 1.26
C PHE A 61 -6.47 -9.26 1.96
N ALA A 62 -6.84 -9.30 3.24
CA ALA A 62 -7.01 -8.11 4.05
C ALA A 62 -6.28 -8.25 5.39
N VAL A 63 -5.63 -7.19 5.86
CA VAL A 63 -5.10 -7.14 7.22
C VAL A 63 -6.22 -6.88 8.24
N ASN A 64 -6.04 -7.38 9.45
CA ASN A 64 -6.85 -7.03 10.62
C ASN A 64 -5.89 -6.59 11.71
N ALA A 65 -5.51 -5.33 11.67
CA ALA A 65 -4.42 -4.77 12.46
C ALA A 65 -4.64 -4.96 13.98
N GLY A 66 -5.85 -4.70 14.46
CA GLY A 66 -6.18 -4.79 15.89
C GLY A 66 -6.39 -6.22 16.44
N SER A 67 -6.31 -7.25 15.59
CA SER A 67 -6.39 -8.66 16.01
C SER A 67 -5.20 -9.50 15.53
N ASP A 68 -4.12 -8.87 15.05
CA ASP A 68 -2.88 -9.53 14.61
C ASP A 68 -3.14 -10.66 13.61
N SER A 69 -4.08 -10.46 12.67
CA SER A 69 -4.54 -11.51 11.78
C SER A 69 -4.74 -11.01 10.35
N LEU A 70 -4.89 -11.97 9.44
CA LEU A 70 -5.19 -11.78 8.03
C LEU A 70 -6.47 -12.50 7.69
N SER A 71 -7.18 -11.97 6.72
CA SER A 71 -8.36 -12.60 6.14
C SER A 71 -8.12 -12.93 4.67
N VAL A 72 -8.56 -14.11 4.26
CA VAL A 72 -8.56 -14.57 2.88
C VAL A 72 -9.99 -14.71 2.42
N PHE A 73 -10.34 -14.07 1.31
CA PHE A 73 -11.64 -14.21 0.66
C PHE A 73 -11.48 -14.81 -0.73
N SER A 74 -12.44 -15.62 -1.15
CA SER A 74 -12.67 -15.87 -2.58
C SER A 74 -13.45 -14.72 -3.18
N VAL A 75 -13.03 -14.26 -4.35
CA VAL A 75 -13.74 -13.27 -5.16
C VAL A 75 -14.63 -14.02 -6.16
N LEU A 76 -15.92 -13.80 -6.11
CA LEU A 76 -16.94 -14.48 -6.90
C LEU A 76 -17.79 -13.44 -7.67
N GLY A 77 -17.17 -12.80 -8.66
CA GLY A 77 -17.74 -11.61 -9.31
C GLY A 77 -17.81 -10.45 -8.33
N ASP A 78 -19.00 -9.93 -8.09
CA ASP A 78 -19.30 -8.84 -7.16
C ASP A 78 -19.43 -9.28 -5.68
N ARG A 79 -19.09 -10.53 -5.37
CA ARG A 79 -19.26 -11.13 -4.03
C ARG A 79 -17.95 -11.61 -3.46
N LEU A 80 -17.86 -11.53 -2.13
CA LEU A 80 -16.76 -12.11 -1.38
C LEU A 80 -17.27 -13.26 -0.50
N ALA A 81 -16.47 -14.32 -0.41
CA ALA A 81 -16.70 -15.41 0.54
C ALA A 81 -15.47 -15.54 1.44
N LEU A 82 -15.62 -15.28 2.74
CA LEU A 82 -14.54 -15.45 3.71
C LEU A 82 -14.16 -16.93 3.78
N ARG A 83 -12.88 -17.23 3.52
CA ARG A 83 -12.31 -18.58 3.52
C ARG A 83 -11.55 -18.88 4.79
N GLN A 84 -10.73 -17.93 5.22
CA GLN A 84 -9.78 -18.14 6.29
C GLN A 84 -9.52 -16.85 7.05
N VAL A 85 -9.33 -16.97 8.37
CA VAL A 85 -8.72 -15.97 9.22
C VAL A 85 -7.57 -16.65 9.95
N LEU A 86 -6.36 -16.07 9.87
CA LEU A 86 -5.17 -16.67 10.44
C LEU A 86 -4.24 -15.60 11.04
N SER A 87 -3.31 -16.01 11.91
CA SER A 87 -2.32 -15.11 12.51
C SER A 87 -1.41 -14.48 11.45
N SER A 88 -1.06 -13.21 11.64
CA SER A 88 0.01 -12.52 10.90
C SER A 88 1.42 -12.88 11.39
N TYR A 89 1.53 -13.64 12.48
CA TYR A 89 2.79 -13.99 13.16
C TYR A 89 3.63 -12.78 13.61
N GLY A 90 3.01 -11.63 13.76
CA GLY A 90 3.57 -10.39 14.30
C GLY A 90 2.47 -9.52 14.87
N LYS A 91 2.79 -8.30 15.21
CA LYS A 91 1.87 -7.34 15.81
C LYS A 91 1.47 -6.26 14.81
N PHE A 92 0.16 -6.03 14.73
CA PHE A 92 -0.40 -4.96 13.95
C PHE A 92 -0.04 -5.07 12.45
N PRO A 93 -0.56 -6.07 11.69
CA PRO A 93 -0.33 -6.18 10.24
C PRO A 93 -0.88 -4.98 9.49
N VAL A 94 -0.10 -4.46 8.53
CA VAL A 94 -0.41 -3.20 7.84
C VAL A 94 -0.30 -3.26 6.32
N SER A 95 0.41 -4.26 5.76
CA SER A 95 0.63 -4.34 4.31
C SER A 95 0.80 -5.78 3.87
N ILE A 96 0.29 -6.10 2.68
CA ILE A 96 0.35 -7.43 2.08
C ILE A 96 0.90 -7.31 0.66
N ALA A 97 1.91 -8.11 0.35
CA ALA A 97 2.40 -8.30 -1.01
C ALA A 97 2.06 -9.70 -1.50
N VAL A 98 1.55 -9.81 -2.73
CA VAL A 98 1.17 -11.08 -3.36
C VAL A 98 1.85 -11.23 -4.70
N ARG A 99 2.43 -12.40 -4.97
CA ARG A 99 2.98 -12.75 -6.27
C ARG A 99 3.10 -14.26 -6.45
N ALA A 100 2.53 -14.80 -7.52
CA ALA A 100 2.70 -16.19 -7.95
C ALA A 100 2.54 -17.21 -6.80
N GLY A 101 1.47 -17.10 -6.02
CA GLY A 101 1.16 -17.98 -4.89
C GLY A 101 2.02 -17.75 -3.64
N SER A 102 2.90 -16.75 -3.63
CA SER A 102 3.63 -16.30 -2.45
C SER A 102 2.99 -15.03 -1.88
N VAL A 103 2.81 -14.99 -0.57
CA VAL A 103 2.23 -13.84 0.15
C VAL A 103 3.16 -13.45 1.28
N TYR A 104 3.50 -12.18 1.36
CA TYR A 104 4.26 -11.62 2.49
C TYR A 104 3.44 -10.55 3.17
N VAL A 105 3.46 -10.59 4.49
CA VAL A 105 2.75 -9.65 5.36
C VAL A 105 3.75 -8.87 6.17
N LEU A 106 3.54 -7.57 6.24
CA LEU A 106 4.29 -6.63 7.05
C LEU A 106 3.51 -6.32 8.32
N ASN A 107 4.12 -6.55 9.48
CA ASN A 107 3.59 -6.19 10.79
C ASN A 107 4.31 -4.93 11.29
N ALA A 108 3.59 -4.02 11.91
CA ALA A 108 4.10 -2.67 12.20
C ALA A 108 4.70 -2.52 13.60
N GLU A 109 4.15 -3.17 14.61
CA GLU A 109 4.54 -2.97 16.02
C GLU A 109 5.74 -3.85 16.44
N GLU A 110 6.25 -3.62 17.65
CA GLU A 110 7.40 -4.32 18.22
C GLU A 110 8.67 -4.26 17.36
N GLY A 111 8.88 -3.14 16.65
CA GLY A 111 10.03 -2.94 15.77
C GLY A 111 9.85 -3.51 14.36
N GLY A 112 8.65 -3.95 14.02
CA GLY A 112 8.28 -4.45 12.71
C GLY A 112 8.76 -5.87 12.41
N SER A 113 7.97 -6.60 11.63
CA SER A 113 8.36 -7.93 11.14
C SER A 113 7.68 -8.27 9.81
N ILE A 114 8.27 -9.24 9.10
CA ILE A 114 7.69 -9.84 7.89
C ILE A 114 7.39 -11.30 8.18
N GLN A 115 6.26 -11.82 7.68
CA GLN A 115 5.96 -13.24 7.63
C GLN A 115 5.55 -13.64 6.22
N GLY A 116 6.15 -14.71 5.70
CA GLY A 116 5.81 -15.29 4.40
C GLY A 116 4.85 -16.46 4.50
N TYR A 117 4.00 -16.59 3.49
CA TYR A 117 3.02 -17.67 3.32
C TYR A 117 3.04 -18.18 1.89
N GLY A 118 2.69 -19.45 1.71
CA GLY A 118 2.33 -20.02 0.40
C GLY A 118 0.83 -20.15 0.26
N VAL A 119 0.31 -19.95 -0.95
CA VAL A 119 -1.09 -20.26 -1.26
C VAL A 119 -1.23 -21.73 -1.58
N SER A 120 -2.13 -22.43 -0.90
CA SER A 120 -2.44 -23.84 -1.15
C SER A 120 -3.95 -24.07 -1.10
N ALA A 121 -4.53 -24.54 -2.20
CA ALA A 121 -5.97 -24.73 -2.35
C ALA A 121 -6.80 -23.49 -1.94
N GLY A 122 -6.29 -22.30 -2.24
CA GLY A 122 -6.92 -21.01 -1.92
C GLY A 122 -6.84 -20.60 -0.44
N ASN A 123 -5.97 -21.21 0.35
CA ASN A 123 -5.70 -20.86 1.73
C ASN A 123 -4.22 -20.48 1.90
N LEU A 124 -3.93 -19.63 2.87
CA LEU A 124 -2.56 -19.31 3.27
C LEU A 124 -2.01 -20.38 4.21
N VAL A 125 -0.81 -20.84 3.89
CA VAL A 125 -0.02 -21.75 4.75
C VAL A 125 1.26 -21.01 5.15
N PRO A 126 1.52 -20.78 6.44
CA PRO A 126 2.70 -20.05 6.88
C PRO A 126 3.99 -20.81 6.54
N ILE A 127 5.01 -20.08 6.12
CA ILE A 127 6.36 -20.60 5.86
C ILE A 127 7.23 -20.19 7.06
N PRO A 128 7.55 -21.11 7.98
CA PRO A 128 8.28 -20.76 9.22
C PRO A 128 9.66 -20.13 8.96
N SER A 129 10.34 -20.54 7.89
CA SER A 129 11.64 -19.98 7.49
C SER A 129 11.55 -18.58 6.87
N ALA A 130 10.36 -18.06 6.61
CA ALA A 130 10.13 -16.76 5.99
C ALA A 130 9.69 -15.66 6.98
N TYR A 131 9.93 -15.85 8.28
CA TYR A 131 9.81 -14.79 9.28
C TYR A 131 11.10 -13.97 9.37
N ARG A 132 10.97 -12.63 9.40
CA ARG A 132 12.09 -11.69 9.65
C ARG A 132 11.65 -10.58 10.57
N ALA A 133 12.33 -10.41 11.71
CA ALA A 133 12.23 -9.20 12.50
C ALA A 133 13.00 -8.08 11.79
N LEU A 134 12.41 -6.88 11.70
CA LEU A 134 13.06 -5.72 11.07
C LEU A 134 13.99 -4.99 12.04
N GLY A 135 13.70 -5.05 13.35
CA GLY A 135 14.51 -4.41 14.38
C GLY A 135 14.51 -2.88 14.31
N LEU A 136 13.40 -2.31 13.84
CA LEU A 136 13.25 -0.86 13.72
C LEU A 136 13.13 -0.19 15.10
N SER A 137 13.51 1.09 15.16
CA SER A 137 13.31 1.89 16.37
C SER A 137 11.83 2.08 16.68
N VAL A 138 11.44 1.88 17.92
CA VAL A 138 10.05 2.01 18.37
C VAL A 138 9.87 3.40 18.99
N ALA A 139 8.77 4.08 18.63
CA ALA A 139 8.41 5.35 19.24
C ALA A 139 8.18 5.21 20.74
N THR A 140 8.49 6.24 21.50
CA THR A 140 8.15 6.29 22.92
C THR A 140 6.62 6.25 23.09
N PRO A 141 6.06 5.32 23.87
CA PRO A 141 4.63 5.28 24.13
C PRO A 141 4.11 6.61 24.67
N GLY A 142 3.00 7.11 24.13
CA GLY A 142 2.42 8.40 24.50
C GLY A 142 3.04 9.61 23.80
N SER A 143 4.01 9.41 22.89
CA SER A 143 4.61 10.53 22.09
C SER A 143 3.70 11.01 20.96
N GLY A 144 2.73 10.19 20.54
CA GLY A 144 1.94 10.45 19.34
C GLY A 144 2.69 10.22 18.01
N GLU A 145 3.87 9.60 18.07
CA GLU A 145 4.74 9.39 16.90
C GLU A 145 4.76 7.95 16.40
N GLN A 146 3.99 7.03 17.00
CA GLN A 146 4.00 5.63 16.62
C GLN A 146 3.75 5.43 15.12
N PHE A 147 2.77 6.12 14.55
CA PHE A 147 2.39 5.99 13.13
C PHE A 147 3.52 6.33 12.15
N THR A 148 4.50 7.15 12.54
CA THR A 148 5.70 7.46 11.73
C THR A 148 6.85 6.51 12.00
N HIS A 149 6.87 5.86 13.17
CA HIS A 149 7.92 4.94 13.62
C HIS A 149 7.54 3.46 13.46
N THR A 150 6.86 3.17 12.36
CA THR A 150 6.50 1.82 11.89
C THR A 150 6.89 1.67 10.43
N PRO A 151 7.04 0.46 9.88
CA PRO A 151 7.24 0.29 8.44
C PRO A 151 5.99 0.73 7.66
N GLY A 152 6.16 1.11 6.38
CA GLY A 152 5.10 1.66 5.54
C GLY A 152 4.46 0.65 4.59
N GLN A 153 5.27 -0.10 3.85
CA GLN A 153 4.79 -1.04 2.84
C GLN A 153 5.74 -2.20 2.64
N VAL A 154 5.19 -3.35 2.26
CA VAL A 154 5.93 -4.47 1.66
C VAL A 154 5.51 -4.67 0.21
N ALA A 155 6.47 -4.85 -0.72
CA ALA A 155 6.20 -5.04 -2.14
C ALA A 155 7.19 -6.00 -2.79
N PHE A 156 6.75 -6.75 -3.82
CA PHE A 156 7.65 -7.51 -4.67
C PHE A 156 8.26 -6.64 -5.76
N SER A 157 9.51 -6.95 -6.15
CA SER A 157 10.04 -6.48 -7.44
C SER A 157 9.26 -7.10 -8.60
N PRO A 158 9.26 -6.45 -9.80
CA PRO A 158 8.50 -6.96 -10.96
C PRO A 158 8.88 -8.37 -11.39
N ASP A 159 10.12 -8.79 -11.19
CA ASP A 159 10.61 -10.14 -11.47
C ASP A 159 10.38 -11.14 -10.32
N GLY A 160 9.97 -10.67 -9.15
CA GLY A 160 9.75 -11.48 -7.95
C GLY A 160 11.03 -11.89 -7.21
N SER A 161 12.19 -11.42 -7.64
CA SER A 161 13.48 -11.79 -7.03
C SER A 161 13.81 -11.01 -5.75
N LYS A 162 13.04 -9.94 -5.46
CA LYS A 162 13.24 -9.08 -4.29
C LYS A 162 11.92 -8.80 -3.58
N LEU A 163 12.02 -8.59 -2.27
CA LEU A 163 10.97 -8.04 -1.43
C LEU A 163 11.47 -6.71 -0.86
N ILE A 164 10.72 -5.66 -1.06
CA ILE A 164 11.05 -4.29 -0.68
C ILE A 164 10.22 -3.91 0.54
N VAL A 165 10.83 -3.29 1.54
CA VAL A 165 10.15 -2.73 2.72
C VAL A 165 10.57 -1.29 2.89
N THR A 166 9.59 -0.39 3.01
CA THR A 166 9.82 1.01 3.39
C THR A 166 9.69 1.15 4.90
N THR A 167 10.57 1.93 5.53
CA THR A 167 10.70 1.93 6.99
C THR A 167 10.31 3.25 7.67
N LYS A 168 9.84 4.20 6.90
CA LYS A 168 9.45 5.56 7.36
C LYS A 168 10.54 6.20 8.25
N ALA A 169 10.14 6.88 9.33
CA ALA A 169 11.08 7.52 10.25
C ALA A 169 11.81 6.52 11.16
N ALA A 170 11.28 5.30 11.34
CA ALA A 170 11.86 4.28 12.22
C ALA A 170 13.24 3.79 11.75
N GLY A 171 13.38 3.53 10.46
CA GLY A 171 14.64 3.09 9.84
C GLY A 171 15.23 4.11 8.89
N GLN A 172 14.41 5.01 8.34
CA GLN A 172 14.79 5.96 7.28
C GLN A 172 15.52 5.26 6.13
N SER A 173 14.97 4.14 5.69
CA SER A 173 15.59 3.27 4.67
C SER A 173 14.55 2.60 3.78
N VAL A 174 15.02 2.14 2.64
CA VAL A 174 14.38 1.14 1.81
C VAL A 174 15.15 -0.16 1.98
N ASP A 175 14.54 -1.13 2.64
CA ASP A 175 15.15 -2.42 2.95
C ASP A 175 14.80 -3.44 1.87
N VAL A 176 15.80 -4.08 1.27
CA VAL A 176 15.64 -5.00 0.15
C VAL A 176 16.10 -6.40 0.55
N PHE A 177 15.15 -7.32 0.65
CA PHE A 177 15.44 -8.75 0.84
C PHE A 177 15.53 -9.46 -0.51
N SER A 178 16.49 -10.35 -0.67
CA SER A 178 16.54 -11.24 -1.83
C SER A 178 15.63 -12.45 -1.62
N ILE A 179 14.93 -12.85 -2.68
CA ILE A 179 14.14 -14.08 -2.72
C ILE A 179 14.82 -15.05 -3.66
N ASP A 180 15.34 -16.13 -3.11
CA ASP A 180 15.94 -17.21 -3.86
C ASP A 180 14.95 -18.36 -4.02
N PRO A 181 14.76 -18.92 -5.24
CA PRO A 181 13.78 -20.00 -5.47
C PRO A 181 14.04 -21.26 -4.65
N VAL A 182 15.27 -21.49 -4.21
CA VAL A 182 15.67 -22.68 -3.44
C VAL A 182 15.76 -22.37 -1.94
N ASN A 183 16.39 -21.23 -1.59
CA ASN A 183 16.72 -20.88 -0.21
C ASN A 183 15.65 -19.96 0.44
N GLY A 184 14.71 -19.43 -0.35
CA GLY A 184 13.65 -18.53 0.11
C GLY A 184 14.15 -17.11 0.40
N LEU A 185 13.52 -16.46 1.39
CA LEU A 185 13.83 -15.08 1.77
C LEU A 185 15.20 -14.97 2.45
N SER A 186 16.03 -14.02 2.03
CA SER A 186 17.34 -13.76 2.65
C SER A 186 17.21 -13.51 4.16
N ALA A 187 18.24 -13.88 4.94
CA ALA A 187 18.22 -13.74 6.39
C ALA A 187 18.21 -12.27 6.85
N GLN A 188 18.85 -11.39 6.08
CA GLN A 188 18.93 -9.95 6.32
C GLN A 188 18.64 -9.20 5.03
N PRO A 189 18.12 -7.97 5.11
CA PRO A 189 17.99 -7.10 3.95
C PRO A 189 19.33 -6.45 3.59
N VAL A 190 19.42 -5.96 2.37
CA VAL A 190 20.31 -4.86 2.04
C VAL A 190 19.60 -3.58 2.46
N VAL A 191 20.11 -2.92 3.48
CA VAL A 191 19.57 -1.65 3.98
C VAL A 191 20.08 -0.53 3.09
N ASN A 192 19.16 0.24 2.50
CA ASN A 192 19.48 1.43 1.70
C ASN A 192 19.03 2.68 2.49
N PRO A 193 19.95 3.39 3.16
CA PRO A 193 19.60 4.55 3.97
C PRO A 193 19.14 5.73 3.11
N GLU A 194 18.01 6.34 3.50
CA GLU A 194 17.43 7.56 2.92
C GLU A 194 17.13 8.58 4.04
N PRO A 195 18.17 9.14 4.65
CA PRO A 195 18.02 9.99 5.83
C PRO A 195 17.21 11.26 5.54
N GLY A 196 16.17 11.48 6.35
CA GLY A 196 15.24 12.61 6.19
C GLY A 196 14.17 12.41 5.12
N ALA A 197 14.25 11.36 4.29
CA ALA A 197 13.27 11.08 3.25
C ALA A 197 11.95 10.53 3.82
N VAL A 198 11.98 9.78 4.91
CA VAL A 198 10.78 9.09 5.47
C VAL A 198 10.09 8.28 4.36
N PRO A 199 10.76 7.27 3.76
CA PRO A 199 10.20 6.48 2.66
C PRO A 199 8.94 5.74 3.14
N PHE A 200 7.81 5.97 2.44
CA PHE A 200 6.50 5.51 2.89
C PHE A 200 5.95 4.38 2.01
N ALA A 201 5.65 4.67 0.76
CA ALA A 201 5.06 3.72 -0.18
C ALA A 201 5.93 3.55 -1.42
N THR A 202 5.70 2.46 -2.15
CA THR A 202 6.50 2.12 -3.32
C THR A 202 5.66 1.46 -4.41
N THR A 203 6.04 1.72 -5.64
CA THR A 203 5.59 1.00 -6.83
C THR A 203 6.74 0.89 -7.83
N PHE A 204 6.50 0.28 -8.98
CA PHE A 204 7.50 0.18 -10.04
C PHE A 204 7.00 0.80 -11.32
N ASP A 205 7.90 1.46 -12.04
CA ASP A 205 7.58 1.89 -13.39
C ASP A 205 7.63 0.71 -14.39
N LYS A 206 7.14 0.93 -15.61
CA LYS A 206 7.08 -0.11 -16.64
C LYS A 206 8.46 -0.59 -17.11
N GLN A 207 9.54 0.13 -16.78
CA GLN A 207 10.91 -0.23 -17.05
C GLN A 207 11.57 -0.98 -15.88
N GLY A 208 10.86 -1.12 -14.75
CA GLY A 208 11.34 -1.80 -13.54
C GLY A 208 12.12 -0.90 -12.59
N HIS A 209 12.05 0.42 -12.74
CA HIS A 209 12.61 1.33 -11.75
C HIS A 209 11.68 1.42 -10.54
N LEU A 210 12.27 1.45 -9.37
CA LEU A 210 11.56 1.59 -8.10
C LEU A 210 11.17 3.06 -7.91
N LEU A 211 9.89 3.31 -7.67
CA LEU A 211 9.34 4.61 -7.29
C LEU A 211 9.00 4.59 -5.80
N VAL A 212 9.44 5.58 -5.06
CA VAL A 212 9.23 5.68 -3.60
C VAL A 212 8.69 7.06 -3.27
N THR A 213 7.62 7.11 -2.49
CA THR A 213 7.18 8.38 -1.88
C THR A 213 8.05 8.70 -0.68
N GLU A 214 8.56 9.90 -0.66
CA GLU A 214 9.39 10.47 0.39
C GLU A 214 8.55 11.48 1.18
N ALA A 215 7.94 11.03 2.29
CA ALA A 215 7.01 11.86 3.07
C ALA A 215 7.72 13.05 3.75
N GLY A 216 9.01 12.95 4.04
CA GLY A 216 9.80 14.03 4.64
C GLY A 216 9.83 15.27 3.77
N PRO A 217 10.39 15.24 2.55
CA PRO A 217 10.38 16.36 1.62
C PRO A 217 9.05 16.55 0.86
N SER A 218 8.10 15.61 0.96
CA SER A 218 6.92 15.52 0.10
C SER A 218 7.27 15.39 -1.38
N ALA A 219 7.98 14.31 -1.72
CA ALA A 219 8.46 14.02 -3.07
C ALA A 219 8.06 12.64 -3.56
N LEU A 220 8.17 12.43 -4.87
CA LEU A 220 8.26 11.13 -5.49
C LEU A 220 9.68 10.97 -6.04
N ALA A 221 10.39 9.95 -5.55
CA ALA A 221 11.74 9.60 -6.00
C ALA A 221 11.74 8.33 -6.86
N SER A 222 12.68 8.23 -7.79
CA SER A 222 12.90 7.02 -8.58
C SER A 222 14.33 6.50 -8.38
N PHE A 223 14.43 5.17 -8.39
CA PHE A 223 15.68 4.48 -8.13
C PHE A 223 15.89 3.34 -9.13
N GLN A 224 17.14 3.10 -9.49
CA GLN A 224 17.56 1.84 -10.05
C GLN A 224 17.71 0.82 -8.92
N LEU A 225 16.93 -0.25 -8.97
CA LEU A 225 17.12 -1.41 -8.10
C LEU A 225 18.16 -2.34 -8.76
N ASN A 226 19.29 -2.55 -8.07
CA ASN A 226 20.38 -3.39 -8.56
C ASN A 226 20.18 -4.86 -8.16
N GLU A 227 20.84 -5.79 -8.86
CA GLU A 227 20.81 -7.23 -8.53
C GLU A 227 21.27 -7.50 -7.10
N SER A 228 22.23 -6.74 -6.59
CA SER A 228 22.73 -6.82 -5.21
C SER A 228 21.70 -6.45 -4.15
N GLY A 229 20.60 -5.80 -4.52
CA GLY A 229 19.62 -5.22 -3.58
C GLY A 229 19.92 -3.77 -3.18
N THR A 230 21.02 -3.18 -3.66
CA THR A 230 21.26 -1.74 -3.49
C THR A 230 20.36 -0.93 -4.43
N ILE A 231 19.98 0.27 -4.01
CA ILE A 231 19.27 1.23 -4.87
C ILE A 231 20.18 2.41 -5.20
N SER A 232 19.98 3.00 -6.37
CA SER A 232 20.70 4.21 -6.82
C SER A 232 19.67 5.22 -7.31
N GLN A 233 19.62 6.38 -6.68
CA GLN A 233 18.65 7.41 -7.04
C GLN A 233 18.88 7.90 -8.47
N LEU A 234 17.81 7.95 -9.25
CA LEU A 234 17.78 8.45 -10.63
C LEU A 234 17.23 9.86 -10.70
N ASP A 235 16.16 10.11 -9.94
CA ASP A 235 15.48 11.41 -9.90
C ASP A 235 14.68 11.56 -8.60
N SER A 236 14.30 12.78 -8.22
CA SER A 236 13.34 13.08 -7.15
C SER A 236 12.65 14.41 -7.47
N VAL A 237 11.32 14.42 -7.41
CA VAL A 237 10.49 15.57 -7.77
C VAL A 237 9.54 15.91 -6.63
N LEU A 238 9.63 17.13 -6.12
CA LEU A 238 8.75 17.67 -5.09
C LEU A 238 7.32 17.79 -5.60
N THR A 239 6.36 17.36 -4.80
CA THR A 239 4.93 17.58 -5.09
C THR A 239 4.52 19.02 -4.84
N GLU A 240 5.26 19.73 -3.98
CA GLU A 240 4.89 21.06 -3.43
C GLU A 240 3.59 20.99 -2.62
N GLN A 241 3.30 19.81 -2.08
CA GLN A 241 2.15 19.48 -1.26
C GLN A 241 2.63 19.06 0.14
N ALA A 242 1.69 18.63 0.99
CA ALA A 242 2.01 18.19 2.35
C ALA A 242 1.66 16.73 2.57
N ALA A 243 2.57 16.00 3.22
CA ALA A 243 2.43 14.59 3.56
C ALA A 243 2.14 13.71 2.33
N THR A 244 3.06 13.72 1.37
CA THR A 244 3.03 12.84 0.19
C THR A 244 3.46 11.44 0.61
N CYS A 245 2.50 10.51 0.71
CA CYS A 245 2.75 9.21 1.32
C CYS A 245 2.45 8.02 0.41
N TRP A 246 1.33 7.98 -0.28
CA TRP A 246 0.93 6.83 -1.11
C TRP A 246 1.27 7.06 -2.57
N VAL A 247 1.43 5.97 -3.33
CA VAL A 247 1.65 6.03 -4.78
C VAL A 247 0.94 4.89 -5.50
N GLU A 248 0.23 5.25 -6.57
CA GLU A 248 -0.45 4.30 -7.45
C GLU A 248 -0.05 4.51 -8.90
N GLY A 249 0.09 3.39 -9.63
CA GLY A 249 0.32 3.41 -11.07
C GLY A 249 -0.97 3.66 -11.85
N GLY A 250 -0.91 4.50 -12.87
CA GLY A 250 -2.03 4.75 -13.77
C GLY A 250 -1.82 4.19 -15.18
N PRO A 251 -2.73 4.49 -16.11
CA PRO A 251 -2.58 4.10 -17.49
C PRO A 251 -1.35 4.75 -18.15
N GLY A 252 -0.76 4.07 -19.10
CA GLY A 252 0.47 4.54 -19.74
C GLY A 252 1.69 4.43 -18.83
N ASN A 253 2.38 5.51 -18.58
CA ASN A 253 3.50 5.66 -17.64
C ASN A 253 3.18 6.76 -16.62
N THR A 254 1.92 6.91 -16.24
CA THR A 254 1.50 7.88 -15.24
C THR A 254 1.52 7.26 -13.85
N TYR A 255 1.82 8.07 -12.85
CA TYR A 255 1.85 7.68 -11.44
C TYR A 255 1.20 8.79 -10.63
N TYR A 256 0.47 8.42 -9.59
CA TYR A 256 -0.31 9.36 -8.80
C TYR A 256 0.06 9.21 -7.33
N THR A 257 0.45 10.33 -6.70
CA THR A 257 0.80 10.35 -5.29
C THR A 257 -0.29 11.04 -4.49
N SER A 258 -0.69 10.44 -3.39
CA SER A 258 -1.65 11.02 -2.45
C SER A 258 -0.94 11.92 -1.44
N ASN A 259 -1.46 13.13 -1.28
CA ASN A 259 -0.95 14.17 -0.38
C ASN A 259 -1.93 14.38 0.76
N ALA A 260 -1.77 13.61 1.84
CA ALA A 260 -2.74 13.56 2.94
C ALA A 260 -2.97 14.91 3.63
N GLY A 261 -1.89 15.67 3.82
CA GLY A 261 -1.95 16.97 4.49
C GLY A 261 -2.56 18.08 3.63
N SER A 262 -2.52 17.94 2.30
CA SER A 262 -3.08 18.91 1.36
C SER A 262 -4.42 18.49 0.78
N SER A 263 -4.90 17.27 1.08
CA SER A 263 -6.13 16.70 0.50
C SER A 263 -6.14 16.83 -1.02
N SER A 264 -5.11 16.24 -1.65
CA SER A 264 -4.91 16.33 -3.09
C SER A 264 -4.15 15.11 -3.62
N ILE A 265 -4.23 14.90 -4.92
CA ILE A 265 -3.44 13.91 -5.64
C ILE A 265 -2.59 14.59 -6.70
N THR A 266 -1.32 14.22 -6.78
CA THR A 266 -0.38 14.78 -7.77
C THR A 266 -0.02 13.71 -8.79
N GLY A 267 -0.25 14.00 -10.06
CA GLY A 267 0.13 13.16 -11.19
C GLY A 267 1.58 13.39 -11.63
N PHE A 268 2.24 12.30 -12.01
CA PHE A 268 3.58 12.29 -12.61
C PHE A 268 3.60 11.44 -13.87
N GLN A 269 4.52 11.72 -14.76
CA GLN A 269 4.83 10.85 -15.88
C GLN A 269 6.29 10.39 -15.79
N SER A 270 6.49 9.07 -15.70
CA SER A 270 7.81 8.48 -15.82
C SER A 270 8.26 8.47 -17.26
N GLY A 271 9.47 8.93 -17.50
CA GLY A 271 10.10 8.96 -18.82
C GLY A 271 11.17 7.91 -18.99
N ALA A 272 11.93 8.06 -20.08
CA ALA A 272 13.02 7.16 -20.40
C ALA A 272 14.06 7.11 -19.26
N ARG A 273 14.53 5.92 -18.91
CA ARG A 273 15.59 5.67 -17.92
C ARG A 273 15.24 6.04 -16.48
N GLY A 274 13.96 5.93 -16.09
CA GLY A 274 13.51 6.15 -14.72
C GLY A 274 13.54 7.60 -14.25
N ARG A 275 13.76 8.56 -15.15
CA ARG A 275 13.62 9.96 -14.79
C ARG A 275 12.14 10.29 -14.62
N LEU A 276 11.81 10.78 -13.45
CA LEU A 276 10.49 11.34 -13.17
C LEU A 276 10.41 12.68 -13.88
N LEU A 277 9.72 12.73 -14.97
CA LEU A 277 9.92 13.80 -15.90
C LEU A 277 9.16 15.04 -15.64
N SER A 278 7.91 14.88 -15.31
CA SER A 278 7.06 16.03 -15.15
C SER A 278 5.99 15.73 -14.13
N LYS A 279 5.91 16.58 -13.15
CA LYS A 279 4.69 16.81 -12.41
C LYS A 279 3.64 17.26 -13.40
N LEU A 280 2.56 16.48 -13.56
CA LEU A 280 1.50 16.77 -14.50
C LEU A 280 0.53 17.79 -13.92
N GLN A 281 -0.24 17.36 -12.95
CA GLN A 281 -1.27 18.17 -12.32
C GLN A 281 -1.43 17.76 -10.86
N THR A 282 -1.75 18.72 -10.00
CA THR A 282 -2.28 18.45 -8.66
C THR A 282 -3.78 18.70 -8.67
N THR A 283 -4.56 17.68 -8.29
CA THR A 283 -6.02 17.71 -8.30
C THR A 283 -6.53 17.61 -6.86
N PRO A 284 -7.43 18.51 -6.41
CA PRO A 284 -8.06 18.39 -5.10
C PRO A 284 -8.90 17.11 -4.98
N THR A 285 -8.95 16.57 -3.75
CA THR A 285 -9.75 15.40 -3.36
C THR A 285 -10.55 15.72 -2.11
N HIS A 286 -11.34 14.75 -1.64
CA HIS A 286 -11.93 14.82 -0.31
C HIS A 286 -10.83 14.77 0.78
N PRO A 287 -11.13 15.28 2.00
CA PRO A 287 -10.11 15.44 3.04
C PRO A 287 -9.40 14.16 3.44
N GLY A 288 -8.06 14.26 3.56
CA GLY A 288 -7.21 13.18 4.03
C GLY A 288 -6.99 12.12 2.95
N THR A 289 -6.49 12.53 1.79
CA THR A 289 -6.15 11.63 0.68
C THR A 289 -5.15 10.55 1.13
N VAL A 290 -5.53 9.30 0.97
CA VAL A 290 -4.72 8.13 1.34
C VAL A 290 -4.54 7.20 0.13
N ASP A 291 -4.75 5.91 0.27
CA ASP A 291 -4.52 4.92 -0.76
C ASP A 291 -5.39 5.12 -2.02
N ALA A 292 -4.91 4.61 -3.14
CA ALA A 292 -5.60 4.69 -4.42
C ALA A 292 -5.44 3.39 -5.21
N THR A 293 -6.34 3.16 -6.14
CA THR A 293 -6.24 2.05 -7.10
C THR A 293 -6.67 2.48 -8.49
N SER A 294 -6.04 1.90 -9.51
CA SER A 294 -6.37 2.18 -10.90
C SER A 294 -6.86 0.95 -11.65
N VAL A 295 -7.81 1.14 -12.54
CA VAL A 295 -8.28 0.08 -13.44
C VAL A 295 -8.69 0.67 -14.79
N GLY A 296 -8.06 0.19 -15.86
CA GLY A 296 -8.28 0.74 -17.18
C GLY A 296 -7.88 2.23 -17.24
N ARG A 297 -8.86 3.10 -17.50
CA ARG A 297 -8.65 4.56 -17.53
C ARG A 297 -9.15 5.26 -16.28
N PHE A 298 -9.49 4.56 -15.23
CA PHE A 298 -10.07 5.13 -14.02
C PHE A 298 -9.09 5.03 -12.85
N LEU A 299 -9.17 6.03 -11.96
CA LEU A 299 -8.45 6.09 -10.71
C LEU A 299 -9.44 6.36 -9.58
N TYR A 300 -9.35 5.59 -8.51
CA TYR A 300 -10.17 5.69 -7.31
C TYR A 300 -9.29 5.99 -6.12
N VAL A 301 -9.64 7.04 -5.38
CA VAL A 301 -8.79 7.61 -4.33
C VAL A 301 -9.55 7.70 -3.02
N GLN A 302 -9.03 7.07 -1.96
CA GLN A 302 -9.65 7.13 -0.64
C GLN A 302 -9.42 8.49 0.03
N GLY A 303 -10.49 9.06 0.61
CA GLY A 303 -10.45 10.18 1.53
C GLY A 303 -10.60 9.67 2.97
N GLY A 304 -9.47 9.40 3.63
CA GLY A 304 -9.44 8.72 4.92
C GLY A 304 -10.06 9.51 6.07
N LYS A 305 -10.15 10.84 5.98
CA LYS A 305 -10.73 11.64 7.04
C LYS A 305 -12.26 11.49 7.15
N GLU A 306 -12.93 11.32 6.02
CA GLU A 306 -14.39 11.26 5.93
C GLU A 306 -14.90 9.89 5.49
N GLY A 307 -14.01 9.00 5.01
CA GLY A 307 -14.40 7.70 4.48
C GLY A 307 -15.05 7.81 3.11
N THR A 308 -14.47 8.60 2.22
CA THR A 308 -14.91 8.77 0.83
C THR A 308 -14.06 7.97 -0.13
N VAL A 309 -14.56 7.76 -1.35
CA VAL A 309 -13.76 7.37 -2.52
C VAL A 309 -14.06 8.36 -3.62
N ASP A 310 -13.06 9.16 -4.00
CA ASP A 310 -13.11 10.03 -5.16
C ASP A 310 -12.93 9.22 -6.44
N GLU A 311 -13.70 9.51 -7.46
CA GLU A 311 -13.76 8.82 -8.74
C GLU A 311 -13.21 9.72 -9.85
N PHE A 312 -12.18 9.25 -10.56
CA PHE A 312 -11.56 10.01 -11.64
C PHE A 312 -11.45 9.20 -12.93
N GLU A 313 -11.62 9.89 -14.05
CA GLU A 313 -11.15 9.45 -15.36
C GLU A 313 -9.76 10.04 -15.62
N VAL A 314 -8.80 9.19 -15.96
CA VAL A 314 -7.46 9.61 -16.37
C VAL A 314 -7.48 9.94 -17.86
N GLU A 315 -7.27 11.19 -18.20
CA GLU A 315 -7.20 11.67 -19.58
C GLU A 315 -5.89 11.22 -20.27
N SER A 316 -5.84 11.31 -21.59
CA SER A 316 -4.64 10.93 -22.36
C SER A 316 -3.38 11.74 -22.01
N THR A 317 -3.55 12.91 -21.40
CA THR A 317 -2.48 13.77 -20.87
C THR A 317 -2.00 13.35 -19.49
N GLY A 318 -2.69 12.40 -18.83
CA GLY A 318 -2.50 12.04 -17.44
C GLY A 318 -3.21 12.97 -16.44
N ALA A 319 -3.95 13.97 -16.94
CA ALA A 319 -4.79 14.80 -16.08
C ALA A 319 -5.99 14.02 -15.56
N LEU A 320 -6.47 14.37 -14.36
CA LEU A 320 -7.61 13.75 -13.71
C LEU A 320 -8.88 14.58 -13.92
N LYS A 321 -9.88 13.96 -14.50
CA LYS A 321 -11.24 14.50 -14.62
C LYS A 321 -12.12 13.84 -13.57
N SER A 322 -12.66 14.63 -12.64
CA SER A 322 -13.59 14.12 -11.62
C SER A 322 -14.87 13.57 -12.25
N LEU A 323 -15.27 12.40 -11.80
CA LEU A 323 -16.57 11.77 -12.11
C LEU A 323 -17.54 11.90 -10.95
N GLY A 324 -17.05 12.18 -9.74
CA GLY A 324 -17.82 12.27 -8.52
C GLY A 324 -17.08 11.65 -7.34
N PHE A 325 -17.86 11.26 -6.35
CA PHE A 325 -17.37 10.51 -5.20
C PHE A 325 -18.48 9.68 -4.57
N ILE A 326 -18.10 8.68 -3.78
CA ILE A 326 -19.02 7.92 -2.93
C ILE A 326 -18.59 8.03 -1.46
N LEU A 327 -19.57 8.21 -0.56
CA LEU A 327 -19.35 8.10 0.88
C LEU A 327 -19.47 6.63 1.30
N VAL A 328 -18.46 6.11 1.98
CA VAL A 328 -18.38 4.73 2.46
C VAL A 328 -18.64 4.72 3.96
N PRO A 329 -19.78 4.19 4.43
CA PRO A 329 -20.11 4.23 5.84
C PRO A 329 -19.04 3.56 6.73
N SER A 330 -18.67 4.25 7.81
CA SER A 330 -17.69 3.78 8.80
C SER A 330 -16.28 3.52 8.25
N ALA A 331 -15.90 4.17 7.15
CA ALA A 331 -14.58 4.01 6.53
C ALA A 331 -13.61 5.16 6.84
N ALA A 332 -13.96 6.05 7.76
CA ALA A 332 -13.00 7.06 8.23
C ALA A 332 -11.81 6.38 8.94
N GLY A 333 -10.59 6.69 8.50
CA GLY A 333 -9.36 6.05 8.94
C GLY A 333 -9.03 4.73 8.23
N GLY A 334 -9.90 4.25 7.34
CA GLY A 334 -9.65 3.03 6.57
C GLY A 334 -8.57 3.23 5.51
N GLU A 335 -7.77 2.19 5.31
CA GLU A 335 -6.76 2.09 4.24
C GLU A 335 -6.89 0.75 3.54
N GLY A 336 -6.55 0.73 2.27
CA GLY A 336 -6.60 -0.42 1.38
C GLY A 336 -7.77 -0.37 0.41
N ILE A 337 -7.45 -0.12 -0.84
CA ILE A 337 -8.39 -0.16 -1.96
C ILE A 337 -7.76 -0.89 -3.14
N VAL A 338 -8.51 -1.79 -3.76
CA VAL A 338 -8.06 -2.52 -4.95
C VAL A 338 -9.18 -2.60 -5.96
N ALA A 339 -8.84 -2.63 -7.25
CA ALA A 339 -9.75 -2.84 -8.35
C ALA A 339 -9.27 -4.00 -9.23
N GLY A 340 -10.21 -4.73 -9.81
CA GLY A 340 -9.95 -5.85 -10.72
C GLY A 340 -11.10 -6.06 -11.68
#